data_c45b8ee9d50a06a38ed5166bed45303b
#
_entry.id   c45b8ee9d50a06a38ed5166bed45303b
#
_cell.length_a   1.000
_cell.length_b   1.000
_cell.length_c   1.000
_cell.angle_alpha   90.00
_cell.angle_beta   90.00
_cell.angle_gamma   90.00
#
_symmetry.space_group_name_H-M   'P 1'
#
loop_
_entity.id
_entity.type
_entity.pdbx_description
1 polymer ?
#
loop_
_entity_poly.entity_id
_entity_poly.type
_entity_poly.pdbx_seq_one_letter_code
_entity_poly.pdbx_strand_id
1 'polypeptide(L)'
;MSLTYKLSLAAVILGREQPGADQPVPFGLAVEGIKVLLHAAGCQGHVQNIQEEGGWDMMLQADTLERGISLLARELRKSPAEQQAFMFQHMKLILTHRREWQTNFALTFYTELLGCQGLGKDWSDLRLLHSYLSHGTQTVRLRALQGLVAVAGDPQMAREMRGSSLLESILACLKDPSRDIRMEALLFFGTMMGQLKRKEASPVALLLVEKLAALFGDESSQVQELSLILFEDTMKAVVSRDKAEMKEATRRVVLSLFLHVNAESRSVAEASGKGLLICAKFLGWRKLKRVIKKQKTWLIGETLLKQDRRRVEDYVCFSLPYLRDSQTSVRLEAIRFMGTAAQRLGRNGSKRTMEVVWDALKRCDDDPAASVRSLAGQTLNILQAGRELERSRWSFPGLWFWR
;
A
#
# COMPACT_ATOMS: atom_id res chain seq x y z
N MET A 1 -41.43 16.41 14.84
CA MET A 1 -40.03 16.57 14.35
C MET A 1 -39.32 15.23 14.48
N SER A 2 -38.84 14.65 13.40
CA SER A 2 -38.21 13.33 13.44
C SER A 2 -36.89 13.37 14.21
N LEU A 3 -36.50 12.24 14.86
CA LEU A 3 -35.22 12.03 15.58
C LEU A 3 -34.01 12.50 14.75
N THR A 4 -34.11 12.36 13.46
CA THR A 4 -33.06 12.65 12.50
C THR A 4 -32.82 14.12 12.22
N TYR A 5 -33.90 14.94 12.21
CA TYR A 5 -33.76 16.40 12.14
C TYR A 5 -33.02 16.92 13.39
N LYS A 6 -33.29 16.29 14.52
CA LYS A 6 -32.68 16.60 15.81
C LYS A 6 -31.21 16.10 15.88
N LEU A 7 -30.89 14.93 15.32
CA LEU A 7 -29.51 14.48 15.18
C LEU A 7 -28.71 15.34 14.19
N SER A 8 -29.32 15.85 13.13
CA SER A 8 -28.71 16.86 12.25
C SER A 8 -28.38 18.14 12.97
N LEU A 9 -29.29 18.61 13.86
CA LEU A 9 -29.05 19.79 14.68
C LEU A 9 -27.88 19.55 15.66
N ALA A 10 -27.77 18.34 16.23
CA ALA A 10 -26.65 17.95 17.06
C ALA A 10 -25.34 17.86 16.27
N ALA A 11 -25.39 17.39 15.02
CA ALA A 11 -24.24 17.42 14.10
C ALA A 11 -23.81 18.86 13.78
N VAL A 12 -24.80 19.77 13.63
CA VAL A 12 -24.57 21.22 13.48
C VAL A 12 -23.80 21.79 14.68
N ILE A 13 -24.13 21.34 15.87
CA ILE A 13 -23.54 21.86 17.11
C ILE A 13 -22.14 21.26 17.35
N LEU A 14 -21.97 19.97 17.11
CA LEU A 14 -20.65 19.27 17.25
C LEU A 14 -19.64 19.66 16.16
N GLY A 15 -20.11 20.13 14.99
CA GLY A 15 -19.23 20.51 13.87
C GLY A 15 -18.80 21.99 13.83
N ARG A 16 -19.22 22.82 14.78
CA ARG A 16 -19.00 24.29 14.73
C ARG A 16 -17.64 24.77 15.25
N GLU A 17 -16.67 23.90 15.53
CA GLU A 17 -15.32 24.34 15.83
C GLU A 17 -14.56 24.68 14.55
N GLN A 18 -14.57 25.97 14.17
CA GLN A 18 -13.49 26.56 13.39
C GLN A 18 -12.59 27.37 14.33
N PRO A 19 -11.25 27.31 14.14
CA PRO A 19 -10.33 28.20 14.82
C PRO A 19 -10.59 29.64 14.31
N GLY A 20 -11.31 30.45 15.11
CA GLY A 20 -11.64 31.85 14.77
C GLY A 20 -13.02 32.32 15.18
N ALA A 21 -13.89 31.49 15.72
CA ALA A 21 -15.15 31.95 16.27
C ALA A 21 -15.00 32.27 17.76
N ASP A 22 -15.30 33.51 18.13
CA ASP A 22 -15.06 34.12 19.46
C ASP A 22 -15.81 33.50 20.66
N GLN A 23 -16.53 32.39 20.50
CA GLN A 23 -17.04 31.56 21.61
C GLN A 23 -17.18 30.09 21.19
N PRO A 24 -16.44 29.15 21.82
CA PRO A 24 -16.73 27.73 21.64
C PRO A 24 -18.10 27.42 22.24
N VAL A 25 -19.00 26.87 21.43
CA VAL A 25 -20.22 26.23 21.98
C VAL A 25 -19.74 25.05 22.78
N PRO A 26 -20.00 24.99 24.11
CA PRO A 26 -19.46 23.89 24.92
C PRO A 26 -19.97 22.56 24.36
N PHE A 27 -19.07 21.63 24.02
CA PHE A 27 -19.44 20.25 23.61
C PHE A 27 -20.48 19.64 24.54
N GLY A 28 -20.44 20.00 25.82
CA GLY A 28 -21.40 19.56 26.83
C GLY A 28 -22.85 19.83 26.46
N LEU A 29 -23.17 21.01 25.91
CA LEU A 29 -24.56 21.33 25.51
C LEU A 29 -25.02 20.47 24.33
N ALA A 30 -24.13 20.18 23.39
CA ALA A 30 -24.41 19.29 22.25
C ALA A 30 -24.64 17.84 22.70
N VAL A 31 -23.82 17.35 23.58
CA VAL A 31 -23.92 15.99 24.14
C VAL A 31 -25.22 15.84 24.96
N GLU A 32 -25.54 16.82 25.84
CA GLU A 32 -26.79 16.80 26.59
C GLU A 32 -28.02 16.94 25.66
N GLY A 33 -27.95 17.76 24.61
CA GLY A 33 -28.98 17.82 23.59
C GLY A 33 -29.22 16.47 22.91
N ILE A 34 -28.15 15.73 22.55
CA ILE A 34 -28.29 14.40 21.97
C ILE A 34 -28.91 13.40 22.95
N LYS A 35 -28.49 13.39 24.21
CA LYS A 35 -29.08 12.53 25.25
C LYS A 35 -30.60 12.81 25.41
N VAL A 36 -31.00 14.08 25.57
CA VAL A 36 -32.40 14.45 25.67
C VAL A 36 -33.20 14.00 24.45
N LEU A 37 -32.64 14.14 23.24
CA LEU A 37 -33.30 13.73 22.01
C LEU A 37 -33.48 12.21 21.92
N LEU A 38 -32.48 11.44 22.32
CA LEU A 38 -32.55 9.98 22.36
C LEU A 38 -33.57 9.51 23.42
N HIS A 39 -33.61 10.14 24.60
CA HIS A 39 -34.62 9.85 25.62
C HIS A 39 -36.04 10.15 25.10
N ALA A 40 -36.24 11.30 24.48
CA ALA A 40 -37.54 11.68 23.92
C ALA A 40 -37.98 10.76 22.75
N ALA A 41 -37.02 10.09 22.10
CA ALA A 41 -37.28 9.10 21.06
C ALA A 41 -37.51 7.68 21.58
N GLY A 42 -37.49 7.46 22.90
CA GLY A 42 -37.61 6.13 23.49
C GLY A 42 -36.38 5.27 23.41
N CYS A 43 -35.22 5.86 23.08
CA CYS A 43 -33.93 5.16 22.89
C CYS A 43 -33.09 5.11 24.17
N GLN A 44 -33.70 4.91 25.33
CA GLN A 44 -33.03 4.93 26.64
C GLN A 44 -31.94 3.87 26.74
N GLY A 45 -32.15 2.66 26.19
CA GLY A 45 -31.15 1.60 26.15
C GLY A 45 -29.88 2.00 25.39
N HIS A 46 -30.01 2.71 24.29
CA HIS A 46 -28.85 3.23 23.55
C HIS A 46 -28.07 4.27 24.36
N VAL A 47 -28.76 5.16 25.08
CA VAL A 47 -28.12 6.17 25.94
C VAL A 47 -27.30 5.51 27.04
N GLN A 48 -27.85 4.46 27.66
CA GLN A 48 -27.18 3.72 28.70
C GLN A 48 -25.94 2.94 28.18
N ASN A 49 -26.05 2.25 27.05
CA ASN A 49 -24.94 1.54 26.41
C ASN A 49 -23.78 2.49 26.07
N ILE A 50 -24.09 3.67 25.52
CA ILE A 50 -23.07 4.69 25.22
C ILE A 50 -22.42 5.22 26.51
N GLN A 51 -23.17 5.34 27.60
CA GLN A 51 -22.64 5.75 28.91
C GLN A 51 -21.68 4.68 29.47
N GLU A 52 -22.06 3.41 29.41
CA GLU A 52 -21.25 2.28 29.90
C GLU A 52 -19.92 2.16 29.15
N GLU A 53 -19.89 2.46 27.85
CA GLU A 53 -18.69 2.48 27.02
C GLU A 53 -17.89 3.81 27.11
N GLY A 54 -18.33 4.76 27.95
CA GLY A 54 -17.69 6.07 28.13
C GLY A 54 -17.84 7.02 26.91
N GLY A 55 -18.76 6.73 26.01
CA GLY A 55 -18.91 7.45 24.74
C GLY A 55 -19.28 8.93 24.91
N TRP A 56 -20.03 9.27 25.93
CA TRP A 56 -20.38 10.66 26.22
C TRP A 56 -19.18 11.49 26.65
N ASP A 57 -18.29 10.91 27.50
CA ASP A 57 -17.06 11.57 27.93
C ASP A 57 -16.07 11.72 26.76
N MET A 58 -16.01 10.72 25.87
CA MET A 58 -15.21 10.79 24.65
C MET A 58 -15.66 11.93 23.72
N MET A 59 -16.96 12.26 23.69
CA MET A 59 -17.48 13.36 22.89
C MET A 59 -17.23 14.76 23.49
N LEU A 60 -16.80 14.83 24.72
CA LEU A 60 -16.46 16.11 25.39
C LEU A 60 -15.00 16.53 25.15
N GLN A 61 -14.16 15.65 24.61
CA GLN A 61 -12.73 15.88 24.41
C GLN A 61 -12.39 15.82 22.92
N ALA A 62 -11.65 16.80 22.44
CA ALA A 62 -11.27 16.90 21.01
C ALA A 62 -10.53 15.64 20.50
N ASP A 63 -9.61 15.07 21.29
CA ASP A 63 -8.79 13.93 20.90
C ASP A 63 -9.57 12.63 20.77
N THR A 64 -10.70 12.51 21.47
CA THR A 64 -11.54 11.29 21.51
C THR A 64 -12.90 11.49 20.85
N LEU A 65 -13.22 12.70 20.41
CA LEU A 65 -14.50 13.07 19.79
C LEU A 65 -14.92 12.11 18.68
N GLU A 66 -14.01 11.78 17.77
CA GLU A 66 -14.29 10.87 16.66
C GLU A 66 -14.65 9.45 17.12
N ARG A 67 -14.00 8.98 18.17
CA ARG A 67 -14.33 7.68 18.78
C ARG A 67 -15.72 7.70 19.41
N GLY A 68 -16.06 8.78 20.10
CA GLY A 68 -17.38 8.99 20.65
C GLY A 68 -18.47 9.03 19.58
N ILE A 69 -18.25 9.74 18.47
CA ILE A 69 -19.16 9.77 17.33
C ILE A 69 -19.32 8.39 16.68
N SER A 70 -18.22 7.64 16.51
CA SER A 70 -18.26 6.28 15.96
C SER A 70 -19.05 5.33 16.87
N LEU A 71 -18.90 5.48 18.18
CA LEU A 71 -19.63 4.69 19.18
C LEU A 71 -21.14 5.00 19.12
N LEU A 72 -21.50 6.26 19.08
CA LEU A 72 -22.89 6.70 18.88
C LEU A 72 -23.47 6.13 17.58
N ALA A 73 -22.75 6.22 16.48
CA ALA A 73 -23.20 5.70 15.18
C ALA A 73 -23.38 4.16 15.21
N ARG A 74 -22.45 3.44 15.82
CA ARG A 74 -22.54 1.98 16.00
C ARG A 74 -23.71 1.57 16.89
N GLU A 75 -23.98 2.32 17.93
CA GLU A 75 -25.11 2.04 18.81
C GLU A 75 -26.44 2.30 18.08
N LEU A 76 -26.56 3.41 17.37
CA LEU A 76 -27.75 3.73 16.60
C LEU A 76 -27.95 2.82 15.38
N ARG A 77 -26.92 2.14 14.90
CA ARG A 77 -27.03 1.08 13.89
C ARG A 77 -27.86 -0.12 14.36
N LYS A 78 -28.04 -0.31 15.66
CA LYS A 78 -28.91 -1.36 16.24
C LYS A 78 -30.39 -1.00 16.20
N SER A 79 -30.75 0.21 15.79
CA SER A 79 -32.13 0.69 15.66
C SER A 79 -32.91 -0.08 14.58
N PRO A 80 -34.26 -0.02 14.55
CA PRO A 80 -35.06 -0.64 13.51
C PRO A 80 -34.68 -0.20 12.09
N ALA A 81 -34.86 -1.11 11.10
CA ALA A 81 -34.43 -0.90 9.72
C ALA A 81 -34.95 0.40 9.07
N GLU A 82 -36.17 0.82 9.38
CA GLU A 82 -36.74 2.06 8.88
C GLU A 82 -35.98 3.31 9.40
N GLN A 83 -35.55 3.26 10.67
CA GLN A 83 -34.77 4.34 11.26
C GLN A 83 -33.35 4.36 10.70
N GLN A 84 -32.74 3.18 10.50
CA GLN A 84 -31.44 3.08 9.83
C GLN A 84 -31.49 3.66 8.41
N ALA A 85 -32.47 3.27 7.61
CA ALA A 85 -32.64 3.77 6.24
C ALA A 85 -32.84 5.28 6.19
N PHE A 86 -33.63 5.82 7.11
CA PHE A 86 -33.85 7.26 7.20
C PHE A 86 -32.57 8.02 7.60
N MET A 87 -31.83 7.54 8.61
CA MET A 87 -30.53 8.10 9.01
C MET A 87 -29.54 8.06 7.85
N PHE A 88 -29.46 6.94 7.14
CA PHE A 88 -28.58 6.76 5.99
C PHE A 88 -28.85 7.79 4.89
N GLN A 89 -30.10 7.93 4.46
CA GLN A 89 -30.48 8.93 3.43
C GLN A 89 -30.20 10.36 3.87
N HIS A 90 -30.41 10.66 5.15
CA HIS A 90 -30.16 11.98 5.67
C HIS A 90 -28.66 12.32 5.71
N MET A 91 -27.82 11.38 6.15
CA MET A 91 -26.35 11.56 6.10
C MET A 91 -25.85 11.70 4.66
N LYS A 92 -26.39 10.91 3.74
CA LYS A 92 -26.09 11.02 2.30
C LYS A 92 -26.42 12.42 1.75
N LEU A 93 -27.58 12.99 2.16
CA LEU A 93 -27.98 14.33 1.78
C LEU A 93 -27.02 15.40 2.30
N ILE A 94 -26.61 15.31 3.58
CA ILE A 94 -25.63 16.24 4.19
C ILE A 94 -24.31 16.19 3.43
N LEU A 95 -23.80 15.00 3.15
CA LEU A 95 -22.55 14.80 2.42
C LEU A 95 -22.62 15.34 0.98
N THR A 96 -23.75 15.20 0.31
CA THR A 96 -23.95 15.72 -1.05
C THR A 96 -23.88 17.26 -1.09
N HIS A 97 -24.34 17.96 -0.05
CA HIS A 97 -24.30 19.42 0.04
C HIS A 97 -22.95 19.98 0.49
N ARG A 98 -21.97 19.13 0.80
CA ARG A 98 -20.56 19.48 1.11
C ARG A 98 -20.37 20.62 2.12
N ARG A 99 -21.12 20.61 3.22
CA ARG A 99 -20.90 21.54 4.32
C ARG A 99 -19.72 21.05 5.17
N GLU A 100 -18.55 21.68 5.07
CA GLU A 100 -17.27 21.22 5.64
C GLU A 100 -17.36 20.81 7.11
N TRP A 101 -18.01 21.62 7.93
CA TRP A 101 -18.13 21.37 9.38
C TRP A 101 -19.03 20.16 9.76
N GLN A 102 -19.91 19.69 8.85
CA GLN A 102 -20.73 18.49 9.05
C GLN A 102 -20.11 17.22 8.48
N THR A 103 -19.09 17.37 7.64
CA THR A 103 -18.57 16.28 6.81
C THR A 103 -18.04 15.12 7.65
N ASN A 104 -17.25 15.38 8.68
CA ASN A 104 -16.67 14.30 9.48
C ASN A 104 -17.73 13.52 10.26
N PHE A 105 -18.68 14.22 10.88
CA PHE A 105 -19.81 13.61 11.59
C PHE A 105 -20.68 12.79 10.64
N ALA A 106 -21.14 13.41 9.56
CA ALA A 106 -22.02 12.75 8.59
C ALA A 106 -21.33 11.55 7.92
N LEU A 107 -20.04 11.67 7.60
CA LEU A 107 -19.27 10.58 6.99
C LEU A 107 -19.07 9.41 7.97
N THR A 108 -18.85 9.68 9.26
CA THR A 108 -18.74 8.64 10.29
C THR A 108 -20.04 7.85 10.40
N PHE A 109 -21.19 8.54 10.50
CA PHE A 109 -22.49 7.87 10.53
C PHE A 109 -22.79 7.10 9.24
N TYR A 110 -22.54 7.74 8.11
CA TYR A 110 -22.78 7.14 6.81
C TYR A 110 -21.97 5.85 6.61
N THR A 111 -20.69 5.85 6.97
CA THR A 111 -19.81 4.67 6.84
C THR A 111 -20.20 3.53 7.78
N GLU A 112 -20.60 3.85 9.01
CA GLU A 112 -21.11 2.84 9.96
C GLU A 112 -22.43 2.21 9.47
N LEU A 113 -23.31 3.00 8.90
CA LEU A 113 -24.60 2.54 8.36
C LEU A 113 -24.43 1.72 7.07
N LEU A 114 -23.39 1.98 6.25
CA LEU A 114 -23.08 1.16 5.07
C LEU A 114 -22.82 -0.33 5.43
N GLY A 115 -22.42 -0.62 6.66
CA GLY A 115 -22.27 -1.98 7.16
C GLY A 115 -23.59 -2.71 7.46
N CYS A 116 -24.76 -2.01 7.46
CA CYS A 116 -26.06 -2.62 7.76
C CYS A 116 -26.55 -3.47 6.59
N GLN A 117 -27.21 -4.59 6.94
CA GLN A 117 -27.95 -5.41 5.96
C GLN A 117 -29.24 -4.70 5.55
N GLY A 118 -29.60 -4.77 4.26
CA GLY A 118 -30.85 -4.19 3.76
C GLY A 118 -30.81 -2.73 3.34
N LEU A 119 -29.71 -1.99 3.60
CA LEU A 119 -29.49 -0.71 2.97
C LEU A 119 -28.98 -0.92 1.55
N GLY A 120 -29.67 -0.34 0.56
CA GLY A 120 -29.26 -0.41 -0.83
C GLY A 120 -27.90 0.29 -1.00
N LYS A 121 -26.89 -0.46 -1.43
CA LYS A 121 -25.60 0.07 -1.82
C LYS A 121 -25.61 0.27 -3.32
N ASP A 122 -25.45 1.50 -3.78
CA ASP A 122 -25.49 1.82 -5.19
C ASP A 122 -24.24 2.56 -5.67
N TRP A 123 -24.17 2.77 -6.98
CA TRP A 123 -23.05 3.48 -7.59
C TRP A 123 -22.92 4.93 -7.12
N SER A 124 -24.03 5.56 -6.64
CA SER A 124 -23.99 6.92 -6.10
C SER A 124 -23.23 6.97 -4.77
N ASP A 125 -23.30 5.90 -3.97
CA ASP A 125 -22.57 5.76 -2.70
C ASP A 125 -21.07 5.69 -2.96
N LEU A 126 -20.65 4.91 -3.96
CA LEU A 126 -19.25 4.83 -4.38
C LEU A 126 -18.71 6.18 -4.84
N ARG A 127 -19.44 6.89 -5.70
CA ARG A 127 -19.03 8.21 -6.18
C ARG A 127 -18.94 9.23 -5.06
N LEU A 128 -19.87 9.17 -4.12
CA LEU A 128 -19.86 10.06 -2.96
C LEU A 128 -18.60 9.83 -2.13
N LEU A 129 -18.31 8.58 -1.73
CA LEU A 129 -17.12 8.23 -0.96
C LEU A 129 -15.82 8.54 -1.74
N HIS A 130 -15.78 8.25 -3.04
CA HIS A 130 -14.66 8.57 -3.90
C HIS A 130 -14.30 10.06 -3.87
N SER A 131 -15.33 10.94 -3.86
CA SER A 131 -15.09 12.38 -3.83
C SER A 131 -14.38 12.87 -2.57
N TYR A 132 -14.38 12.09 -1.50
CA TYR A 132 -13.71 12.39 -0.22
C TYR A 132 -12.32 11.79 -0.08
N LEU A 133 -11.88 10.90 -0.98
CA LEU A 133 -10.51 10.32 -0.93
C LEU A 133 -9.40 11.36 -1.12
N SER A 134 -9.71 12.48 -1.78
CA SER A 134 -8.76 13.59 -1.99
C SER A 134 -8.96 14.75 -1.02
N HIS A 135 -9.73 14.57 0.05
CA HIS A 135 -9.99 15.62 1.02
C HIS A 135 -8.72 16.02 1.79
N GLY A 136 -8.55 17.30 2.09
CA GLY A 136 -7.35 17.81 2.80
C GLY A 136 -7.17 17.20 4.19
N THR A 137 -8.27 16.96 4.92
CA THR A 137 -8.25 16.38 6.26
C THR A 137 -8.06 14.86 6.22
N GLN A 138 -7.04 14.35 6.92
CA GLN A 138 -6.69 12.94 6.98
C GLN A 138 -7.87 12.06 7.47
N THR A 139 -8.57 12.49 8.52
CA THR A 139 -9.67 11.73 9.13
C THR A 139 -10.83 11.54 8.15
N VAL A 140 -11.13 12.55 7.34
CA VAL A 140 -12.16 12.47 6.29
C VAL A 140 -11.75 11.46 5.21
N ARG A 141 -10.48 11.48 4.74
CA ARG A 141 -9.98 10.49 3.77
C ARG A 141 -10.05 9.07 4.33
N LEU A 142 -9.64 8.90 5.58
CA LEU A 142 -9.69 7.59 6.26
C LEU A 142 -11.13 7.06 6.37
N ARG A 143 -12.09 7.89 6.79
CA ARG A 143 -13.51 7.52 6.88
C ARG A 143 -14.09 7.15 5.53
N ALA A 144 -13.80 7.92 4.50
CA ALA A 144 -14.23 7.61 3.13
C ALA A 144 -13.72 6.24 2.68
N LEU A 145 -12.46 5.94 2.95
CA LEU A 145 -11.86 4.66 2.60
C LEU A 145 -12.46 3.50 3.41
N GLN A 146 -12.74 3.68 4.70
CA GLN A 146 -13.46 2.71 5.54
C GLN A 146 -14.86 2.40 4.98
N GLY A 147 -15.57 3.43 4.52
CA GLY A 147 -16.84 3.24 3.83
C GLY A 147 -16.71 2.41 2.55
N LEU A 148 -15.66 2.65 1.77
CA LEU A 148 -15.37 1.86 0.56
C LEU A 148 -15.02 0.41 0.88
N VAL A 149 -14.30 0.14 1.98
CA VAL A 149 -14.04 -1.22 2.48
C VAL A 149 -15.36 -1.93 2.81
N ALA A 150 -16.27 -1.26 3.51
CA ALA A 150 -17.58 -1.83 3.84
C ALA A 150 -18.41 -2.17 2.59
N VAL A 151 -18.33 -1.34 1.55
CA VAL A 151 -19.01 -1.59 0.26
C VAL A 151 -18.30 -2.69 -0.53
N ALA A 152 -16.97 -2.76 -0.50
CA ALA A 152 -16.19 -3.80 -1.18
C ALA A 152 -16.45 -5.21 -0.65
N GLY A 153 -17.05 -5.35 0.53
CA GLY A 153 -17.53 -6.63 1.08
C GLY A 153 -18.72 -7.23 0.34
N ASP A 154 -19.42 -6.45 -0.50
CA ASP A 154 -20.49 -6.95 -1.36
C ASP A 154 -19.92 -7.46 -2.69
N PRO A 155 -20.23 -8.72 -3.11
CA PRO A 155 -19.67 -9.31 -4.34
C PRO A 155 -20.08 -8.60 -5.63
N GLN A 156 -21.25 -7.94 -5.67
CA GLN A 156 -21.69 -7.19 -6.84
C GLN A 156 -20.89 -5.87 -6.93
N MET A 157 -20.82 -5.14 -5.83
CA MET A 157 -20.10 -3.89 -5.76
C MET A 157 -18.61 -4.07 -6.02
N ALA A 158 -17.98 -5.13 -5.50
CA ALA A 158 -16.59 -5.47 -5.78
C ALA A 158 -16.33 -5.66 -7.29
N ARG A 159 -17.26 -6.30 -8.03
CA ARG A 159 -17.18 -6.45 -9.48
C ARG A 159 -17.31 -5.12 -10.23
N GLU A 160 -18.20 -4.26 -9.78
CA GLU A 160 -18.42 -2.94 -10.39
C GLU A 160 -17.21 -2.01 -10.18
N MET A 161 -16.63 -2.02 -8.98
CA MET A 161 -15.45 -1.22 -8.65
C MET A 161 -14.23 -1.56 -9.53
N ARG A 162 -14.08 -2.81 -9.94
CA ARG A 162 -12.91 -3.34 -10.67
C ARG A 162 -12.53 -2.55 -11.93
N GLY A 163 -13.49 -2.03 -12.65
CA GLY A 163 -13.27 -1.31 -13.92
C GLY A 163 -13.36 0.20 -13.82
N SER A 164 -13.43 0.74 -12.62
CA SER A 164 -13.68 2.17 -12.40
C SER A 164 -12.39 2.95 -12.08
N SER A 165 -12.42 4.26 -12.33
CA SER A 165 -11.35 5.19 -11.91
C SER A 165 -11.13 5.24 -10.38
N LEU A 166 -12.12 4.77 -9.61
CA LEU A 166 -12.02 4.63 -8.17
C LEU A 166 -10.84 3.74 -7.75
N LEU A 167 -10.59 2.66 -8.51
CA LEU A 167 -9.50 1.74 -8.19
C LEU A 167 -8.13 2.42 -8.25
N GLU A 168 -7.91 3.32 -9.22
CA GLU A 168 -6.67 4.09 -9.33
C GLU A 168 -6.49 5.06 -8.14
N SER A 169 -7.58 5.70 -7.72
CA SER A 169 -7.56 6.59 -6.54
C SER A 169 -7.21 5.82 -5.26
N ILE A 170 -7.74 4.60 -5.08
CA ILE A 170 -7.40 3.78 -3.92
C ILE A 170 -5.97 3.22 -4.03
N LEU A 171 -5.49 2.90 -5.24
CA LEU A 171 -4.08 2.56 -5.46
C LEU A 171 -3.13 3.70 -5.06
N ALA A 172 -3.55 4.95 -5.24
CA ALA A 172 -2.78 6.11 -4.77
C ALA A 172 -2.73 6.18 -3.23
N CYS A 173 -3.79 5.76 -2.53
CA CYS A 173 -3.82 5.70 -1.05
C CYS A 173 -2.77 4.73 -0.46
N LEU A 174 -2.26 3.77 -1.22
CA LEU A 174 -1.12 2.93 -0.80
C LEU A 174 0.19 3.73 -0.60
N LYS A 175 0.24 4.98 -1.06
CA LYS A 175 1.37 5.91 -0.89
C LYS A 175 1.03 7.11 -0.01
N ASP A 176 -0.12 7.09 0.66
CA ASP A 176 -0.51 8.20 1.55
C ASP A 176 0.52 8.34 2.69
N PRO A 177 0.90 9.55 3.11
CA PRO A 177 1.77 9.75 4.26
C PRO A 177 1.22 9.13 5.54
N SER A 178 -0.10 9.05 5.69
CA SER A 178 -0.74 8.42 6.84
C SER A 178 -0.65 6.89 6.77
N ARG A 179 -0.07 6.28 7.80
CA ARG A 179 -0.04 4.84 8.00
C ARG A 179 -1.45 4.23 7.97
N ASP A 180 -2.40 4.85 8.66
CA ASP A 180 -3.76 4.32 8.81
C ASP A 180 -4.50 4.28 7.45
N ILE A 181 -4.26 5.26 6.60
CA ILE A 181 -4.80 5.25 5.23
C ILE A 181 -4.14 4.15 4.39
N ARG A 182 -2.81 3.95 4.49
CA ARG A 182 -2.15 2.83 3.79
C ARG A 182 -2.68 1.47 4.24
N MET A 183 -2.89 1.29 5.55
CA MET A 183 -3.47 0.06 6.11
C MET A 183 -4.89 -0.18 5.61
N GLU A 184 -5.73 0.85 5.62
CA GLU A 184 -7.11 0.75 5.15
C GLU A 184 -7.19 0.46 3.64
N ALA A 185 -6.28 1.05 2.85
CA ALA A 185 -6.17 0.73 1.42
C ALA A 185 -5.79 -0.75 1.18
N LEU A 186 -4.88 -1.30 1.98
CA LEU A 186 -4.55 -2.73 1.93
C LEU A 186 -5.75 -3.60 2.30
N LEU A 187 -6.50 -3.21 3.33
CA LEU A 187 -7.71 -3.90 3.75
C LEU A 187 -8.78 -3.85 2.65
N PHE A 188 -8.95 -2.71 1.98
CA PHE A 188 -9.85 -2.57 0.84
C PHE A 188 -9.53 -3.60 -0.26
N PHE A 189 -8.26 -3.66 -0.70
CA PHE A 189 -7.87 -4.60 -1.75
C PHE A 189 -8.01 -6.06 -1.30
N GLY A 190 -7.68 -6.38 -0.04
CA GLY A 190 -7.89 -7.71 0.53
C GLY A 190 -9.36 -8.13 0.53
N THR A 191 -10.25 -7.24 0.98
CA THR A 191 -11.69 -7.45 1.02
C THR A 191 -12.25 -7.63 -0.39
N MET A 192 -11.95 -6.70 -1.30
CA MET A 192 -12.41 -6.74 -2.68
C MET A 192 -11.95 -8.02 -3.40
N MET A 193 -10.67 -8.36 -3.31
CA MET A 193 -10.10 -9.56 -3.92
C MET A 193 -10.74 -10.85 -3.39
N GLY A 194 -11.09 -10.87 -2.09
CA GLY A 194 -11.81 -11.98 -1.46
C GLY A 194 -13.22 -12.21 -2.01
N GLN A 195 -13.89 -11.17 -2.51
CA GLN A 195 -15.23 -11.26 -3.10
C GLN A 195 -15.23 -11.58 -4.60
N LEU A 196 -14.11 -11.35 -5.27
CA LEU A 196 -14.00 -11.57 -6.72
C LEU A 196 -13.68 -13.04 -7.05
N LYS A 197 -14.30 -13.54 -8.11
CA LYS A 197 -13.87 -14.82 -8.70
C LYS A 197 -12.44 -14.67 -9.26
N ARG A 198 -11.68 -15.75 -9.30
CA ARG A 198 -10.28 -15.74 -9.73
C ARG A 198 -10.04 -15.06 -11.08
N LYS A 199 -10.94 -15.24 -12.05
CA LYS A 199 -10.86 -14.58 -13.37
C LYS A 199 -11.06 -13.07 -13.29
N GLU A 200 -11.82 -12.60 -12.30
CA GLU A 200 -12.12 -11.18 -12.06
C GLU A 200 -11.03 -10.52 -11.21
N ALA A 201 -10.43 -11.26 -10.27
CA ALA A 201 -9.36 -10.79 -9.42
C ALA A 201 -8.00 -10.69 -10.14
N SER A 202 -7.77 -11.50 -11.18
CA SER A 202 -6.48 -11.57 -11.88
C SER A 202 -6.02 -10.23 -12.49
N PRO A 203 -6.85 -9.42 -13.17
CA PRO A 203 -6.44 -8.09 -13.63
C PRO A 203 -6.10 -7.13 -12.49
N VAL A 204 -6.82 -7.19 -11.36
CA VAL A 204 -6.51 -6.37 -10.18
C VAL A 204 -5.17 -6.79 -9.58
N ALA A 205 -4.88 -8.08 -9.57
CA ALA A 205 -3.61 -8.63 -9.11
C ALA A 205 -2.42 -8.07 -9.90
N LEU A 206 -2.56 -7.88 -11.21
CA LEU A 206 -1.52 -7.25 -12.05
C LEU A 206 -1.23 -5.79 -11.65
N LEU A 207 -2.26 -5.03 -11.29
CA LEU A 207 -2.10 -3.64 -10.84
C LEU A 207 -1.43 -3.56 -9.45
N LEU A 208 -1.65 -4.55 -8.61
CA LEU A 208 -1.22 -4.56 -7.20
C LEU A 208 0.23 -5.01 -7.02
N VAL A 209 0.73 -5.94 -7.83
CA VAL A 209 1.98 -6.67 -7.55
C VAL A 209 3.19 -5.76 -7.28
N GLU A 210 3.39 -4.72 -8.08
CA GLU A 210 4.51 -3.79 -7.91
C GLU A 210 4.26 -2.79 -6.77
N LYS A 211 3.01 -2.39 -6.57
CA LYS A 211 2.63 -1.45 -5.49
C LYS A 211 2.81 -2.09 -4.12
N LEU A 212 2.39 -3.36 -3.98
CA LEU A 212 2.55 -4.11 -2.73
C LEU A 212 4.01 -4.38 -2.40
N ALA A 213 4.82 -4.70 -3.40
CA ALA A 213 6.25 -4.93 -3.20
C ALA A 213 6.99 -3.68 -2.68
N ALA A 214 6.55 -2.49 -3.09
CA ALA A 214 7.10 -1.24 -2.58
C ALA A 214 6.81 -1.01 -1.09
N LEU A 215 5.71 -1.56 -0.57
CA LEU A 215 5.33 -1.45 0.85
C LEU A 215 6.12 -2.39 1.78
N PHE A 216 6.91 -3.31 1.26
CA PHE A 216 7.80 -4.13 2.10
C PHE A 216 8.91 -3.30 2.76
N GLY A 217 9.20 -2.13 2.23
CA GLY A 217 10.08 -1.13 2.83
C GLY A 217 9.40 -0.08 3.71
N ASP A 218 8.11 -0.24 4.02
CA ASP A 218 7.35 0.72 4.83
C ASP A 218 7.92 0.82 6.25
N GLU A 219 7.83 1.98 6.87
CA GLU A 219 8.27 2.20 8.25
C GLU A 219 7.44 1.40 9.27
N SER A 220 6.17 1.11 8.93
CA SER A 220 5.25 0.36 9.77
C SER A 220 5.36 -1.15 9.49
N SER A 221 5.75 -1.92 10.50
CA SER A 221 5.77 -3.39 10.42
C SER A 221 4.39 -3.99 10.11
N GLN A 222 3.30 -3.34 10.54
CA GLN A 222 1.93 -3.78 10.23
C GLN A 222 1.59 -3.59 8.75
N VAL A 223 2.01 -2.47 8.15
CA VAL A 223 1.85 -2.24 6.70
C VAL A 223 2.66 -3.28 5.92
N GLN A 224 3.91 -3.57 6.33
CA GLN A 224 4.74 -4.60 5.74
C GLN A 224 4.06 -5.97 5.78
N GLU A 225 3.53 -6.36 6.93
CA GLU A 225 2.87 -7.67 7.12
C GLU A 225 1.61 -7.81 6.26
N LEU A 226 0.71 -6.81 6.30
CA LEU A 226 -0.51 -6.82 5.50
C LEU A 226 -0.20 -6.81 4.00
N SER A 227 0.79 -6.03 3.56
CA SER A 227 1.20 -5.99 2.17
C SER A 227 1.76 -7.33 1.69
N LEU A 228 2.51 -8.04 2.55
CA LEU A 228 3.05 -9.36 2.24
C LEU A 228 1.96 -10.43 2.12
N ILE A 229 0.97 -10.42 3.02
CA ILE A 229 -0.18 -11.33 2.96
C ILE A 229 -0.94 -11.09 1.66
N LEU A 230 -1.29 -9.85 1.37
CA LEU A 230 -2.02 -9.49 0.16
C LEU A 230 -1.20 -9.80 -1.11
N PHE A 231 0.12 -9.63 -1.07
CA PHE A 231 1.01 -10.00 -2.17
C PHE A 231 0.97 -11.51 -2.48
N GLU A 232 0.96 -12.36 -1.45
CA GLU A 232 0.84 -13.80 -1.64
C GLU A 232 -0.51 -14.17 -2.26
N ASP A 233 -1.61 -13.55 -1.81
CA ASP A 233 -2.95 -13.80 -2.35
C ASP A 233 -3.10 -13.25 -3.78
N THR A 234 -2.49 -12.11 -4.08
CA THR A 234 -2.35 -11.56 -5.42
C THR A 234 -1.70 -12.58 -6.38
N MET A 235 -0.59 -13.20 -5.97
CA MET A 235 0.06 -14.23 -6.79
C MET A 235 -0.80 -15.48 -7.01
N LYS A 236 -1.62 -15.89 -6.01
CA LYS A 236 -2.53 -17.03 -6.11
C LYS A 236 -3.73 -16.74 -7.03
N ALA A 237 -4.16 -15.49 -7.12
CA ALA A 237 -5.32 -15.07 -7.90
C ALA A 237 -5.10 -15.11 -9.42
N VAL A 238 -3.84 -15.12 -9.89
CA VAL A 238 -3.49 -15.03 -11.31
C VAL A 238 -4.00 -16.25 -12.10
N VAL A 239 -4.70 -15.98 -13.19
CA VAL A 239 -5.16 -17.00 -14.15
C VAL A 239 -4.14 -17.19 -15.28
N SER A 240 -4.29 -18.32 -16.03
CA SER A 240 -3.34 -18.70 -17.08
C SER A 240 -3.15 -17.62 -18.15
N ARG A 241 -4.21 -16.89 -18.52
CA ARG A 241 -4.20 -15.81 -19.50
C ARG A 241 -3.23 -14.68 -19.11
N ASP A 242 -3.25 -14.29 -17.84
CA ASP A 242 -2.52 -13.13 -17.32
C ASP A 242 -1.13 -13.53 -16.75
N LYS A 243 -0.82 -14.84 -16.79
CA LYS A 243 0.39 -15.39 -16.17
C LYS A 243 1.70 -14.89 -16.81
N ALA A 244 1.68 -14.61 -18.10
CA ALA A 244 2.87 -14.11 -18.80
C ALA A 244 3.21 -12.68 -18.34
N GLU A 245 2.21 -11.80 -18.27
CA GLU A 245 2.34 -10.43 -17.80
C GLU A 245 2.72 -10.38 -16.32
N MET A 246 2.08 -11.20 -15.47
CA MET A 246 2.44 -11.30 -14.05
C MET A 246 3.87 -11.78 -13.85
N LYS A 247 4.36 -12.72 -14.67
CA LYS A 247 5.77 -13.14 -14.59
C LYS A 247 6.72 -12.00 -14.91
N GLU A 248 6.35 -11.13 -15.84
CA GLU A 248 7.13 -9.97 -16.20
C GLU A 248 7.20 -8.94 -15.07
N ALA A 249 6.05 -8.59 -14.49
CA ALA A 249 5.98 -7.73 -13.31
C ALA A 249 6.74 -8.35 -12.12
N THR A 250 6.60 -9.66 -11.89
CA THR A 250 7.31 -10.36 -10.82
C THR A 250 8.84 -10.30 -10.98
N ARG A 251 9.38 -10.33 -12.21
CA ARG A 251 10.84 -10.20 -12.44
C ARG A 251 11.38 -8.83 -12.00
N ARG A 252 10.62 -7.76 -12.24
CA ARG A 252 10.99 -6.41 -11.74
C ARG A 252 11.00 -6.37 -10.22
N VAL A 253 9.99 -6.95 -9.61
CA VAL A 253 9.86 -7.05 -8.14
C VAL A 253 10.97 -7.88 -7.51
N VAL A 254 11.37 -9.00 -8.13
CA VAL A 254 12.45 -9.88 -7.63
C VAL A 254 13.74 -9.12 -7.38
N LEU A 255 14.13 -8.20 -8.28
CA LEU A 255 15.36 -7.44 -8.10
C LEU A 255 15.26 -6.47 -6.92
N SER A 256 14.16 -5.72 -6.83
CA SER A 256 13.92 -4.83 -5.70
C SER A 256 14.01 -5.57 -4.36
N LEU A 257 13.30 -6.69 -4.25
CA LEU A 257 13.31 -7.50 -3.04
C LEU A 257 14.70 -8.05 -2.71
N PHE A 258 15.45 -8.49 -3.71
CA PHE A 258 16.81 -8.97 -3.51
C PHE A 258 17.72 -7.87 -2.94
N LEU A 259 17.66 -6.67 -3.46
CA LEU A 259 18.49 -5.56 -2.98
C LEU A 259 18.17 -5.17 -1.52
N HIS A 260 16.91 -5.37 -1.09
CA HIS A 260 16.50 -5.09 0.29
C HIS A 260 16.62 -6.28 1.27
N VAL A 261 17.08 -7.46 0.83
CA VAL A 261 17.32 -8.60 1.76
C VAL A 261 18.37 -8.27 2.81
N ASN A 262 19.29 -7.36 2.50
CA ASN A 262 20.32 -6.86 3.41
C ASN A 262 20.03 -5.44 3.92
N ALA A 263 18.77 -5.00 3.93
CA ALA A 263 18.39 -3.70 4.46
C ALA A 263 18.78 -3.53 5.93
N GLU A 264 19.05 -2.30 6.35
CA GLU A 264 19.44 -1.98 7.74
C GLU A 264 18.32 -2.32 8.73
N SER A 265 17.05 -2.12 8.33
CA SER A 265 15.90 -2.56 9.09
C SER A 265 15.69 -4.06 8.97
N ARG A 266 15.74 -4.77 10.09
CA ARG A 266 15.53 -6.22 10.16
C ARG A 266 14.15 -6.62 9.62
N SER A 267 13.10 -5.86 9.94
CA SER A 267 11.74 -6.14 9.46
C SER A 267 11.64 -6.05 7.93
N VAL A 268 12.27 -5.04 7.32
CA VAL A 268 12.35 -4.88 5.86
C VAL A 268 13.12 -6.03 5.22
N ALA A 269 14.26 -6.43 5.79
CA ALA A 269 15.05 -7.54 5.29
C ALA A 269 14.27 -8.86 5.33
N GLU A 270 13.56 -9.15 6.42
CA GLU A 270 12.73 -10.34 6.58
C GLU A 270 11.52 -10.33 5.62
N ALA A 271 10.81 -9.20 5.48
CA ALA A 271 9.69 -9.05 4.55
C ALA A 271 10.15 -9.25 3.11
N SER A 272 11.27 -8.63 2.73
CA SER A 272 11.88 -8.77 1.40
C SER A 272 12.28 -10.22 1.10
N GLY A 273 12.86 -10.92 2.08
CA GLY A 273 13.21 -12.34 1.96
C GLY A 273 11.98 -13.24 1.77
N LYS A 274 10.90 -12.99 2.50
CA LYS A 274 9.61 -13.71 2.35
C LYS A 274 8.99 -13.42 0.98
N GLY A 275 8.94 -12.16 0.57
CA GLY A 275 8.44 -11.75 -0.75
C GLY A 275 9.23 -12.38 -1.90
N LEU A 276 10.55 -12.39 -1.79
CA LEU A 276 11.44 -13.02 -2.76
C LEU A 276 11.19 -14.54 -2.88
N LEU A 277 10.88 -15.21 -1.77
CA LEU A 277 10.51 -16.63 -1.76
C LEU A 277 9.17 -16.86 -2.49
N ILE A 278 8.18 -15.99 -2.31
CA ILE A 278 6.89 -16.04 -3.01
C ILE A 278 7.13 -15.88 -4.52
N CYS A 279 7.92 -14.89 -4.94
CA CYS A 279 8.29 -14.68 -6.34
C CYS A 279 8.99 -15.89 -6.95
N ALA A 280 9.98 -16.46 -6.24
CA ALA A 280 10.71 -17.64 -6.71
C ALA A 280 9.80 -18.88 -6.87
N LYS A 281 8.80 -19.04 -6.01
CA LYS A 281 7.76 -20.07 -6.13
C LYS A 281 6.91 -19.84 -7.38
N PHE A 282 6.41 -18.62 -7.58
CA PHE A 282 5.55 -18.26 -8.70
C PHE A 282 6.25 -18.41 -10.05
N LEU A 283 7.52 -17.97 -10.16
CA LEU A 283 8.34 -18.09 -11.36
C LEU A 283 8.82 -19.54 -11.63
N GLY A 284 8.69 -20.44 -10.64
CA GLY A 284 9.19 -21.80 -10.73
C GLY A 284 10.72 -21.92 -10.61
N TRP A 285 11.38 -20.92 -10.01
CA TRP A 285 12.84 -20.85 -9.88
C TRP A 285 13.37 -21.68 -8.69
N ARG A 286 13.46 -23.00 -8.88
CA ARG A 286 13.81 -23.96 -7.82
C ARG A 286 15.18 -23.72 -7.18
N LYS A 287 16.18 -23.27 -7.97
CA LYS A 287 17.53 -22.97 -7.45
C LYS A 287 17.50 -21.76 -6.55
N LEU A 288 16.86 -20.67 -6.99
CA LEU A 288 16.70 -19.44 -6.21
C LEU A 288 15.95 -19.73 -4.90
N LYS A 289 14.82 -20.46 -4.95
CA LYS A 289 14.09 -20.90 -3.77
C LYS A 289 14.97 -21.64 -2.75
N ARG A 290 15.90 -22.51 -3.21
CA ARG A 290 16.84 -23.23 -2.33
C ARG A 290 17.85 -22.30 -1.67
N VAL A 291 18.40 -21.34 -2.42
CA VAL A 291 19.39 -20.39 -1.92
C VAL A 291 18.76 -19.48 -0.86
N ILE A 292 17.55 -18.96 -1.12
CA ILE A 292 16.80 -18.12 -0.16
C ILE A 292 16.55 -18.89 1.13
N LYS A 293 16.03 -20.13 1.05
CA LYS A 293 15.76 -20.96 2.24
C LYS A 293 16.99 -21.28 3.08
N LYS A 294 18.17 -21.33 2.47
CA LYS A 294 19.45 -21.54 3.15
C LYS A 294 20.07 -20.25 3.68
N GLN A 295 19.38 -19.12 3.53
CA GLN A 295 19.83 -17.79 3.95
C GLN A 295 21.22 -17.39 3.38
N LYS A 296 21.59 -17.93 2.21
CA LYS A 296 22.84 -17.61 1.52
C LYS A 296 22.65 -16.37 0.66
N THR A 297 22.49 -15.20 1.30
CA THR A 297 22.14 -13.93 0.64
C THR A 297 23.11 -13.57 -0.48
N TRP A 298 24.41 -13.78 -0.29
CA TRP A 298 25.45 -13.51 -1.29
C TRP A 298 25.33 -14.31 -2.59
N LEU A 299 24.63 -15.48 -2.55
CA LEU A 299 24.39 -16.29 -3.75
C LEU A 299 23.11 -15.92 -4.49
N ILE A 300 22.26 -15.09 -3.90
CA ILE A 300 20.94 -14.76 -4.50
C ILE A 300 21.14 -14.02 -5.83
N GLY A 301 21.94 -12.95 -5.85
CA GLY A 301 22.19 -12.14 -7.04
C GLY A 301 22.82 -12.97 -8.17
N GLU A 302 23.83 -13.79 -7.84
CA GLU A 302 24.47 -14.68 -8.81
C GLU A 302 23.50 -15.72 -9.36
N THR A 303 22.63 -16.29 -8.50
CA THR A 303 21.62 -17.26 -8.90
C THR A 303 20.55 -16.63 -9.77
N LEU A 304 20.15 -15.39 -9.48
CA LEU A 304 19.20 -14.62 -10.28
C LEU A 304 19.73 -14.42 -11.71
N LEU A 305 20.97 -13.92 -11.84
CA LEU A 305 21.62 -13.71 -13.14
C LEU A 305 21.85 -15.01 -13.92
N LYS A 306 22.07 -16.15 -13.24
CA LYS A 306 22.15 -17.47 -13.88
C LYS A 306 20.81 -17.99 -14.36
N GLN A 307 19.74 -17.68 -13.63
CA GLN A 307 18.40 -18.16 -13.91
C GLN A 307 17.76 -17.46 -15.10
N ASP A 308 18.04 -16.17 -15.29
CA ASP A 308 17.44 -15.33 -16.33
C ASP A 308 18.51 -14.63 -17.20
N ARG A 309 19.36 -15.43 -17.81
CA ARG A 309 20.53 -14.96 -18.57
C ARG A 309 20.22 -13.98 -19.69
N ARG A 310 19.03 -14.07 -20.30
CA ARG A 310 18.64 -13.22 -21.44
C ARG A 310 18.31 -11.79 -21.01
N ARG A 311 18.12 -11.54 -19.69
CA ARG A 311 17.68 -10.27 -19.14
C ARG A 311 18.69 -9.59 -18.23
N VAL A 312 19.97 -9.98 -18.35
CA VAL A 312 21.01 -9.37 -17.52
C VAL A 312 21.10 -7.85 -17.77
N GLU A 313 20.88 -7.40 -19.01
CA GLU A 313 20.84 -5.97 -19.34
C GLU A 313 19.65 -5.25 -18.70
N ASP A 314 18.46 -5.88 -18.69
CA ASP A 314 17.29 -5.33 -18.02
C ASP A 314 17.55 -5.18 -16.51
N TYR A 315 18.18 -6.19 -15.89
CA TYR A 315 18.54 -6.13 -14.47
C TYR A 315 19.54 -5.03 -14.15
N VAL A 316 20.49 -4.75 -15.04
CA VAL A 316 21.37 -3.59 -14.91
C VAL A 316 20.54 -2.30 -14.88
N CYS A 317 19.67 -2.11 -15.88
CA CYS A 317 18.82 -0.92 -15.95
C CYS A 317 17.92 -0.78 -14.70
N PHE A 318 17.31 -1.87 -14.24
CA PHE A 318 16.46 -1.86 -13.06
C PHE A 318 17.21 -1.61 -11.74
N SER A 319 18.53 -1.88 -11.69
CA SER A 319 19.34 -1.63 -10.49
C SER A 319 19.84 -0.19 -10.37
N LEU A 320 19.81 0.60 -11.44
CA LEU A 320 20.31 1.98 -11.45
C LEU A 320 19.70 2.90 -10.38
N PRO A 321 18.37 2.92 -10.14
CA PRO A 321 17.77 3.76 -9.11
C PRO A 321 18.30 3.47 -7.71
N TYR A 322 18.65 2.21 -7.42
CA TYR A 322 19.09 1.75 -6.11
C TYR A 322 20.52 2.17 -5.75
N LEU A 323 21.29 2.68 -6.70
CA LEU A 323 22.58 3.34 -6.42
C LEU A 323 22.41 4.68 -5.67
N ARG A 324 21.18 5.19 -5.62
CA ARG A 324 20.81 6.43 -4.89
C ARG A 324 19.80 6.15 -3.78
N ASP A 325 19.68 4.91 -3.35
CA ASP A 325 18.80 4.54 -2.23
C ASP A 325 19.24 5.25 -0.95
N SER A 326 18.29 5.54 -0.07
CA SER A 326 18.57 6.16 1.22
C SER A 326 19.47 5.31 2.11
N GLN A 327 19.32 3.98 2.06
CA GLN A 327 20.07 3.02 2.85
C GLN A 327 21.42 2.67 2.21
N THR A 328 22.50 2.83 2.95
CA THR A 328 23.86 2.50 2.50
C THR A 328 24.00 1.03 2.11
N SER A 329 23.38 0.12 2.86
CA SER A 329 23.39 -1.32 2.58
C SER A 329 22.80 -1.67 1.22
N VAL A 330 21.70 -1.00 0.84
CA VAL A 330 21.05 -1.20 -0.47
C VAL A 330 21.94 -0.69 -1.60
N ARG A 331 22.55 0.50 -1.45
CA ARG A 331 23.51 1.04 -2.43
C ARG A 331 24.69 0.11 -2.65
N LEU A 332 25.26 -0.43 -1.57
CA LEU A 332 26.36 -1.40 -1.64
C LEU A 332 25.96 -2.68 -2.39
N GLU A 333 24.79 -3.21 -2.11
CA GLU A 333 24.31 -4.43 -2.77
C GLU A 333 24.01 -4.17 -4.27
N ALA A 334 23.49 -3.00 -4.61
CA ALA A 334 23.30 -2.60 -6.00
C ALA A 334 24.61 -2.53 -6.79
N ILE A 335 25.69 -1.99 -6.19
CA ILE A 335 27.03 -1.97 -6.80
C ILE A 335 27.57 -3.38 -7.00
N ARG A 336 27.50 -4.27 -5.99
CA ARG A 336 27.92 -5.68 -6.11
C ARG A 336 27.20 -6.42 -7.21
N PHE A 337 25.87 -6.24 -7.23
CA PHE A 337 25.02 -6.86 -8.24
C PHE A 337 25.35 -6.36 -9.64
N MET A 338 25.51 -5.07 -9.82
CA MET A 338 25.85 -4.43 -11.09
C MET A 338 27.23 -4.88 -11.59
N GLY A 339 28.22 -4.96 -10.72
CA GLY A 339 29.54 -5.49 -11.04
C GLY A 339 29.47 -6.97 -11.50
N THR A 340 28.70 -7.81 -10.79
CA THR A 340 28.49 -9.21 -11.16
C THR A 340 27.74 -9.34 -12.49
N ALA A 341 26.73 -8.49 -12.72
CA ALA A 341 25.99 -8.47 -13.98
C ALA A 341 26.90 -8.07 -15.16
N ALA A 342 27.70 -7.02 -14.99
CA ALA A 342 28.65 -6.55 -16.00
C ALA A 342 29.69 -7.61 -16.37
N GLN A 343 30.27 -8.32 -15.36
CA GLN A 343 31.19 -9.45 -15.63
C GLN A 343 30.54 -10.58 -16.43
N ARG A 344 29.22 -10.83 -16.19
CA ARG A 344 28.48 -11.86 -16.94
C ARG A 344 28.13 -11.45 -18.35
N LEU A 345 27.90 -10.18 -18.58
CA LEU A 345 27.67 -9.64 -19.91
C LEU A 345 28.94 -9.79 -20.76
N GLY A 346 30.12 -9.52 -20.19
CA GLY A 346 31.42 -9.63 -20.87
C GLY A 346 31.34 -9.02 -22.27
N ARG A 347 31.83 -9.77 -23.29
CA ARG A 347 31.76 -9.34 -24.70
C ARG A 347 30.40 -9.41 -25.36
N ASN A 348 29.47 -10.18 -24.79
CA ASN A 348 28.14 -10.38 -25.34
C ASN A 348 27.16 -9.29 -24.92
N GLY A 349 27.53 -8.45 -23.94
CA GLY A 349 26.75 -7.28 -23.52
C GLY A 349 26.83 -6.15 -24.54
N SER A 350 25.75 -5.38 -24.63
CA SER A 350 25.78 -4.20 -25.50
C SER A 350 26.80 -3.20 -24.98
N LYS A 351 27.54 -2.57 -25.93
CA LYS A 351 28.51 -1.51 -25.58
C LYS A 351 27.84 -0.40 -24.77
N ARG A 352 26.61 -0.07 -25.12
CA ARG A 352 25.78 0.91 -24.42
C ARG A 352 25.51 0.53 -22.97
N THR A 353 25.17 -0.73 -22.69
CA THR A 353 24.90 -1.20 -21.31
C THR A 353 26.18 -1.12 -20.47
N MET A 354 27.34 -1.46 -21.04
CA MET A 354 28.62 -1.34 -20.35
C MET A 354 29.01 0.11 -20.07
N GLU A 355 28.71 1.04 -20.97
CA GLU A 355 28.89 2.48 -20.76
C GLU A 355 27.98 2.98 -19.62
N VAL A 356 26.73 2.56 -19.59
CA VAL A 356 25.79 2.88 -18.51
C VAL A 356 26.29 2.40 -17.14
N VAL A 357 26.78 1.17 -17.06
CA VAL A 357 27.38 0.63 -15.82
C VAL A 357 28.56 1.47 -15.38
N TRP A 358 29.44 1.81 -16.31
CA TRP A 358 30.65 2.57 -16.03
C TRP A 358 30.35 3.96 -15.50
N ASP A 359 29.44 4.66 -16.17
CA ASP A 359 29.03 6.02 -15.78
C ASP A 359 28.27 6.01 -14.44
N ALA A 360 27.44 4.99 -14.21
CA ALA A 360 26.69 4.86 -12.96
C ALA A 360 27.63 4.61 -11.76
N LEU A 361 28.63 3.74 -11.91
CA LEU A 361 29.60 3.46 -10.85
C LEU A 361 30.54 4.64 -10.61
N LYS A 362 30.95 5.39 -11.64
CA LYS A 362 31.75 6.62 -11.48
C LYS A 362 31.00 7.69 -10.66
N ARG A 363 29.69 7.83 -10.87
CA ARG A 363 28.88 8.78 -10.07
C ARG A 363 28.80 8.40 -8.58
N CYS A 364 29.14 7.19 -8.20
CA CYS A 364 29.21 6.79 -6.81
C CYS A 364 30.49 7.31 -6.09
N ASP A 365 31.44 7.92 -6.80
CA ASP A 365 32.61 8.57 -6.19
C ASP A 365 32.23 9.77 -5.31
N ASP A 366 31.05 10.38 -5.55
CA ASP A 366 30.50 11.49 -4.75
C ASP A 366 29.54 11.00 -3.64
N ASP A 367 29.43 9.68 -3.40
CA ASP A 367 28.53 9.15 -2.36
C ASP A 367 28.98 9.59 -0.96
N PRO A 368 28.07 10.00 -0.06
CA PRO A 368 28.41 10.39 1.30
C PRO A 368 29.13 9.30 2.09
N ALA A 369 28.81 7.99 1.84
CA ALA A 369 29.40 6.87 2.54
C ALA A 369 30.72 6.43 1.89
N ALA A 370 31.83 6.46 2.65
CA ALA A 370 33.13 6.03 2.18
C ALA A 370 33.18 4.58 1.69
N SER A 371 32.39 3.69 2.31
CA SER A 371 32.25 2.28 1.90
C SER A 371 31.66 2.13 0.50
N VAL A 372 30.71 2.99 0.12
CA VAL A 372 30.09 3.01 -1.21
C VAL A 372 31.11 3.49 -2.25
N ARG A 373 31.80 4.61 -1.98
CA ARG A 373 32.87 5.13 -2.85
C ARG A 373 33.94 4.06 -3.10
N SER A 374 34.44 3.45 -2.02
CA SER A 374 35.48 2.41 -2.09
C SER A 374 35.04 1.20 -2.92
N LEU A 375 33.83 0.69 -2.68
CA LEU A 375 33.30 -0.46 -3.40
C LEU A 375 33.07 -0.15 -4.89
N ALA A 376 32.60 1.03 -5.22
CA ALA A 376 32.42 1.47 -6.61
C ALA A 376 33.76 1.52 -7.35
N GLY A 377 34.79 2.14 -6.75
CA GLY A 377 36.14 2.18 -7.31
C GLY A 377 36.76 0.80 -7.49
N GLN A 378 36.65 -0.08 -6.48
CA GLN A 378 37.09 -1.47 -6.60
C GLN A 378 36.37 -2.22 -7.74
N THR A 379 35.06 -2.03 -7.86
CA THR A 379 34.28 -2.67 -8.92
C THR A 379 34.71 -2.19 -10.30
N LEU A 380 34.95 -0.89 -10.47
CA LEU A 380 35.48 -0.32 -11.72
C LEU A 380 36.86 -0.92 -12.09
N ASN A 381 37.77 -1.02 -11.13
CA ASN A 381 39.09 -1.59 -11.35
C ASN A 381 39.00 -3.07 -11.78
N ILE A 382 38.14 -3.87 -11.15
CA ILE A 382 37.88 -5.27 -11.53
C ILE A 382 37.35 -5.38 -12.96
N LEU A 383 36.38 -4.51 -13.33
CA LEU A 383 35.83 -4.51 -14.67
C LEU A 383 36.86 -4.07 -15.73
N GLN A 384 37.76 -3.14 -15.39
CA GLN A 384 38.83 -2.69 -16.27
C GLN A 384 39.87 -3.79 -16.47
N ALA A 385 40.34 -4.40 -15.39
CA ALA A 385 41.29 -5.52 -15.46
C ALA A 385 40.74 -6.70 -16.29
N GLY A 386 39.45 -7.02 -16.11
CA GLY A 386 38.76 -8.02 -16.93
C GLY A 386 38.82 -7.72 -18.43
N ARG A 387 38.58 -6.44 -18.83
CA ARG A 387 38.67 -5.99 -20.24
C ARG A 387 40.11 -6.10 -20.79
N GLU A 388 41.10 -5.76 -20.01
CA GLU A 388 42.51 -5.82 -20.41
C GLU A 388 42.98 -7.26 -20.61
N LEU A 389 42.66 -8.16 -19.66
CA LEU A 389 42.95 -9.60 -19.78
C LEU A 389 42.27 -10.21 -21.01
N GLU A 390 41.05 -9.82 -21.32
CA GLU A 390 40.37 -10.29 -22.52
C GLU A 390 41.03 -9.75 -23.81
N ARG A 391 41.53 -8.52 -23.84
CA ARG A 391 42.26 -7.94 -24.96
C ARG A 391 43.61 -8.66 -25.15
N SER A 392 44.37 -8.92 -24.07
CA SER A 392 45.65 -9.58 -24.14
C SER A 392 45.57 -11.03 -24.63
N ARG A 393 44.54 -11.79 -24.28
CA ARG A 393 44.28 -13.14 -24.78
C ARG A 393 44.11 -13.22 -26.31
N TRP A 394 43.69 -12.14 -26.94
CA TRP A 394 43.53 -12.10 -28.42
C TRP A 394 44.67 -11.42 -29.14
N SER A 395 45.58 -10.78 -28.41
CA SER A 395 46.83 -10.21 -29.01
C SER A 395 47.91 -11.26 -29.24
N PHE A 396 47.72 -12.49 -28.77
CA PHE A 396 48.63 -13.61 -29.01
C PHE A 396 47.90 -14.77 -29.74
N PRO A 397 47.68 -14.74 -31.07
CA PRO A 397 47.10 -15.83 -31.83
C PRO A 397 48.03 -17.03 -32.00
N GLY A 398 49.28 -16.99 -31.44
CA GLY A 398 50.36 -17.90 -31.79
C GLY A 398 50.63 -19.08 -30.85
N LEU A 399 49.89 -19.33 -29.77
CA LEU A 399 50.24 -20.36 -28.78
C LEU A 399 49.27 -21.54 -28.64
N TRP A 400 48.37 -21.76 -29.60
CA TRP A 400 47.43 -22.90 -29.58
C TRP A 400 47.81 -24.05 -30.54
N PHE A 401 49.07 -24.17 -30.95
CA PHE A 401 49.50 -25.28 -31.82
C PHE A 401 50.41 -26.29 -31.13
N TRP A 402 50.59 -26.28 -29.82
CA TRP A 402 51.33 -27.34 -29.12
C TRP A 402 50.62 -27.71 -27.80
N ARG A 403 49.57 -28.55 -27.90
CA ARG A 403 49.27 -29.67 -27.01
C ARG A 403 48.02 -30.41 -27.47
#